data_3868c62b57859796c4487b1d3cb54c7d
#
_entry.id   3868c62b57859796c4487b1d3cb54c7d
#
_cell.length_a   1.000
_cell.length_b   1.000
_cell.length_c   1.000
_cell.angle_alpha   90.00
_cell.angle_beta   90.00
_cell.angle_gamma   90.00
#
_symmetry.space_group_name_H-M   'P 1'
#
loop_
_entity.id
_entity.type
_entity.pdbx_description
1 polymer ?
#
loop_
_entity_poly.entity_id
_entity_poly.type
_entity_poly.pdbx_seq_one_letter_code
_entity_poly.pdbx_strand_id
1 'polypeptide(L)'
;MWEQLIDGIVNFRFDWRDIIDIAIVTYVLYRVILLIKGTRAEQLVKGLIVLLIAMVISGQLGLQTINWLLQGLMTMGLVAIPIVFQPELRRALEQLGRGKIFQRPFYDYEKENFYMFLDELLKAIPVLVKKKIGALIVLERETGLKDIIETGIKIDGKVTAELLINIFMPRSPLHDGATIIKGNMVAAAGCFLPLTENPNLSKELGTRHRAAMGLTEVSDAIAIVVSEETGVISLAHEGKLTRYLDEKTLRSTLINLQLTRPGESESSRRSFNFWPWRSSDSNDEE
;
A
#
# COMPACT_ATOMS: atom_id res chain seq x y z
N MET A 1 -26.81 38.99 24.35
CA MET A 1 -25.96 38.17 23.48
C MET A 1 -24.54 37.99 24.05
N TRP A 2 -23.87 39.06 24.50
CA TRP A 2 -22.55 38.97 25.16
C TRP A 2 -22.61 38.33 26.56
N GLU A 3 -23.67 38.60 27.35
CA GLU A 3 -23.86 37.96 28.67
C GLU A 3 -24.08 36.44 28.56
N GLN A 4 -24.80 35.97 27.55
CA GLN A 4 -24.99 34.52 27.33
C GLN A 4 -23.70 33.80 26.90
N LEU A 5 -22.80 34.51 26.22
CA LEU A 5 -21.47 33.95 25.88
C LEU A 5 -20.55 33.91 27.12
N ILE A 6 -20.63 34.91 28.00
CA ILE A 6 -19.86 34.99 29.24
C ILE A 6 -20.34 33.91 30.23
N ASP A 7 -21.65 33.75 30.42
CA ASP A 7 -22.23 32.71 31.24
C ASP A 7 -21.89 31.28 30.75
N GLY A 8 -21.81 31.09 29.42
CA GLY A 8 -21.36 29.84 28.81
C GLY A 8 -19.88 29.52 29.10
N ILE A 9 -19.02 30.54 29.16
CA ILE A 9 -17.58 30.37 29.43
C ILE A 9 -17.32 30.18 30.93
N VAL A 10 -18.05 30.88 31.79
CA VAL A 10 -17.86 30.82 33.26
C VAL A 10 -18.41 29.53 33.88
N ASN A 11 -19.44 28.92 33.27
CA ASN A 11 -20.02 27.65 33.71
C ASN A 11 -19.44 26.42 33.01
N PHE A 12 -18.38 26.54 32.22
CA PHE A 12 -17.70 25.43 31.60
C PHE A 12 -17.03 24.54 32.66
N ARG A 13 -17.79 23.56 33.20
CA ARG A 13 -17.21 22.52 34.02
C ARG A 13 -16.44 21.59 33.11
N PHE A 14 -15.13 21.71 33.07
CA PHE A 14 -14.26 20.76 32.42
C PHE A 14 -14.46 19.38 33.07
N ASP A 15 -15.21 18.50 32.41
CA ASP A 15 -15.29 17.12 32.80
C ASP A 15 -14.15 16.33 32.10
N TRP A 16 -13.64 15.28 32.75
CA TRP A 16 -12.64 14.40 32.16
C TRP A 16 -13.08 13.82 30.81
N ARG A 17 -14.38 13.74 30.54
CA ARG A 17 -14.99 13.34 29.28
C ARG A 17 -14.67 14.32 28.14
N ASP A 18 -14.65 15.62 28.43
CA ASP A 18 -14.36 16.65 27.43
C ASP A 18 -12.90 16.56 26.96
N ILE A 19 -11.97 16.18 27.87
CA ILE A 19 -10.56 15.96 27.52
C ILE A 19 -10.42 14.77 26.58
N ILE A 20 -11.15 13.68 26.83
CA ILE A 20 -11.14 12.49 25.95
C ILE A 20 -11.75 12.83 24.57
N ASP A 21 -12.86 13.56 24.55
CA ASP A 21 -13.53 13.97 23.30
C ASP A 21 -12.60 14.85 22.45
N ILE A 22 -12.01 15.88 23.06
CA ILE A 22 -11.04 16.75 22.38
C ILE A 22 -9.83 15.94 21.90
N ALA A 23 -9.32 15.00 22.68
CA ALA A 23 -8.18 14.17 22.30
C ALA A 23 -8.52 13.26 21.11
N ILE A 24 -9.72 12.65 21.11
CA ILE A 24 -10.19 11.80 20.00
C ILE A 24 -10.37 12.65 18.72
N VAL A 25 -11.05 13.80 18.82
CA VAL A 25 -11.28 14.69 17.67
C VAL A 25 -9.93 15.19 17.13
N THR A 26 -9.02 15.60 17.99
CA THR A 26 -7.67 16.05 17.59
C THR A 26 -6.90 14.94 16.89
N TYR A 27 -6.94 13.71 17.41
CA TYR A 27 -6.30 12.56 16.79
C TYR A 27 -6.89 12.25 15.40
N VAL A 28 -8.22 12.27 15.28
CA VAL A 28 -8.91 12.03 14.01
C VAL A 28 -8.55 13.10 13.00
N LEU A 29 -8.63 14.40 13.38
CA LEU A 29 -8.25 15.51 12.52
C LEU A 29 -6.78 15.43 12.09
N TYR A 30 -5.87 15.11 13.00
CA TYR A 30 -4.46 14.92 12.68
C TYR A 30 -4.26 13.81 11.65
N ARG A 31 -4.96 12.69 11.79
CA ARG A 31 -4.92 11.58 10.82
C ARG A 31 -5.46 11.97 9.45
N VAL A 32 -6.57 12.72 9.41
CA VAL A 32 -7.15 13.22 8.16
C VAL A 32 -6.20 14.18 7.45
N ILE A 33 -5.58 15.11 8.18
CA ILE A 33 -4.59 16.05 7.62
C ILE A 33 -3.39 15.31 7.03
N LEU A 34 -2.87 14.28 7.74
CA LEU A 34 -1.76 13.45 7.24
C LEU A 34 -2.13 12.69 5.97
N LEU A 35 -3.38 12.26 5.83
CA LEU A 35 -3.87 11.51 4.67
C LEU A 35 -4.00 12.41 3.43
N ILE A 36 -4.31 13.70 3.63
CA ILE A 36 -4.44 14.70 2.56
C ILE A 36 -3.06 15.24 2.14
N LYS A 37 -2.11 15.33 3.07
CA LYS A 37 -0.78 15.93 2.82
C LYS A 37 -0.01 15.15 1.76
N GLY A 38 0.48 15.87 0.74
CA GLY A 38 1.24 15.30 -0.37
C GLY A 38 0.38 14.66 -1.48
N THR A 39 -0.95 14.77 -1.40
CA THR A 39 -1.87 14.28 -2.43
C THR A 39 -2.38 15.44 -3.32
N ARG A 40 -3.00 15.10 -4.46
CA ARG A 40 -3.71 16.11 -5.30
C ARG A 40 -4.85 16.80 -4.54
N ALA A 41 -5.38 16.14 -3.51
CA ALA A 41 -6.39 16.68 -2.61
C ALA A 41 -5.92 17.92 -1.83
N GLU A 42 -4.64 18.03 -1.49
CA GLU A 42 -4.08 19.22 -0.81
C GLU A 42 -4.24 20.49 -1.65
N GLN A 43 -4.04 20.39 -2.97
CA GLN A 43 -4.19 21.53 -3.87
C GLN A 43 -5.66 21.96 -3.99
N LEU A 44 -6.59 21.00 -4.00
CA LEU A 44 -8.03 21.29 -4.04
C LEU A 44 -8.51 21.96 -2.75
N VAL A 45 -8.07 21.49 -1.59
CA VAL A 45 -8.40 22.12 -0.29
C VAL A 45 -7.88 23.55 -0.24
N LYS A 46 -6.66 23.82 -0.72
CA LYS A 46 -6.11 25.18 -0.82
C LYS A 46 -6.96 26.06 -1.73
N GLY A 47 -7.38 25.54 -2.90
CA GLY A 47 -8.28 26.26 -3.82
C GLY A 47 -9.63 26.60 -3.18
N LEU A 48 -10.22 25.65 -2.44
CA LEU A 48 -11.48 25.86 -1.72
C LEU A 48 -11.37 26.93 -0.63
N ILE A 49 -10.26 26.95 0.11
CA ILE A 49 -9.99 28.00 1.13
C ILE A 49 -9.91 29.38 0.47
N VAL A 50 -9.22 29.49 -0.67
CA VAL A 50 -9.13 30.76 -1.42
C VAL A 50 -10.51 31.22 -1.88
N LEU A 51 -11.35 30.33 -2.40
CA LEU A 51 -12.74 30.66 -2.79
C LEU A 51 -13.57 31.11 -1.59
N LEU A 52 -13.42 30.44 -0.44
CA LEU A 52 -14.13 30.81 0.79
C LEU A 52 -13.72 32.20 1.28
N ILE A 53 -12.42 32.52 1.27
CA ILE A 53 -11.91 33.84 1.63
C ILE A 53 -12.46 34.92 0.64
N ALA A 54 -12.42 34.62 -0.66
CA ALA A 54 -12.95 35.54 -1.68
C ALA A 54 -14.46 35.79 -1.49
N MET A 55 -15.24 34.78 -1.13
CA MET A 55 -16.67 34.89 -0.84
C MET A 55 -16.93 35.79 0.38
N VAL A 56 -16.16 35.65 1.47
CA VAL A 56 -16.28 36.49 2.66
C VAL A 56 -15.95 37.95 2.33
N ILE A 57 -14.84 38.18 1.62
CA ILE A 57 -14.42 39.55 1.21
C ILE A 57 -15.47 40.19 0.28
N SER A 58 -15.96 39.45 -0.72
CA SER A 58 -16.99 39.91 -1.63
C SER A 58 -18.29 40.30 -0.90
N GLY A 59 -18.66 39.51 0.13
CA GLY A 59 -19.81 39.82 0.97
C GLY A 59 -19.63 41.11 1.78
N GLN A 60 -18.45 41.33 2.36
CA GLN A 60 -18.12 42.54 3.12
C GLN A 60 -18.06 43.82 2.23
N LEU A 61 -17.59 43.65 0.99
CA LEU A 61 -17.54 44.77 0.00
C LEU A 61 -18.87 45.03 -0.68
N GLY A 62 -19.93 44.28 -0.37
CA GLY A 62 -21.25 44.44 -0.97
C GLY A 62 -21.36 44.09 -2.46
N LEU A 63 -20.41 43.25 -2.97
CA LEU A 63 -20.34 42.81 -4.37
C LEU A 63 -21.33 41.67 -4.62
N GLN A 64 -22.60 41.97 -4.73
CA GLN A 64 -23.69 40.97 -4.77
C GLN A 64 -23.56 39.96 -5.92
N THR A 65 -23.22 40.41 -7.13
CA THR A 65 -23.10 39.54 -8.31
C THR A 65 -21.96 38.56 -8.16
N ILE A 66 -20.81 39.04 -7.67
CA ILE A 66 -19.62 38.18 -7.45
C ILE A 66 -19.91 37.19 -6.32
N ASN A 67 -20.54 37.64 -5.24
CA ASN A 67 -20.92 36.78 -4.12
C ASN A 67 -21.88 35.66 -4.57
N TRP A 68 -22.90 36.00 -5.36
CA TRP A 68 -23.83 35.01 -5.94
C TRP A 68 -23.10 33.97 -6.81
N LEU A 69 -22.16 34.42 -7.67
CA LEU A 69 -21.37 33.53 -8.52
C LEU A 69 -20.49 32.59 -7.67
N LEU A 70 -19.80 33.15 -6.66
CA LEU A 70 -18.94 32.37 -5.76
C LEU A 70 -19.72 31.35 -4.92
N GLN A 71 -20.95 31.69 -4.47
CA GLN A 71 -21.84 30.74 -3.81
C GLN A 71 -22.23 29.59 -4.73
N GLY A 72 -22.52 29.85 -6.00
CA GLY A 72 -22.79 28.81 -7.00
C GLY A 72 -21.59 27.88 -7.20
N LEU A 73 -20.39 28.45 -7.32
CA LEU A 73 -19.13 27.67 -7.43
C LEU A 73 -18.86 26.83 -6.18
N MET A 74 -19.11 27.38 -4.99
CA MET A 74 -18.95 26.62 -3.72
C MET A 74 -19.94 25.46 -3.64
N THR A 75 -21.18 25.64 -4.06
CA THR A 75 -22.17 24.56 -4.07
C THR A 75 -21.76 23.44 -5.02
N MET A 76 -21.30 23.77 -6.23
CA MET A 76 -20.76 22.81 -7.19
C MET A 76 -19.49 22.13 -6.65
N GLY A 77 -18.60 22.88 -6.01
CA GLY A 77 -17.39 22.37 -5.37
C GLY A 77 -17.69 21.34 -4.28
N LEU A 78 -18.72 21.59 -3.47
CA LEU A 78 -19.13 20.65 -2.41
C LEU A 78 -19.56 19.29 -2.97
N VAL A 79 -20.22 19.27 -4.13
CA VAL A 79 -20.61 18.03 -4.83
C VAL A 79 -19.41 17.37 -5.49
N ALA A 80 -18.45 18.15 -5.99
CA ALA A 80 -17.25 17.63 -6.63
C ALA A 80 -16.26 16.99 -5.64
N ILE A 81 -16.24 17.43 -4.37
CA ILE A 81 -15.34 16.91 -3.34
C ILE A 81 -15.41 15.38 -3.22
N PRO A 82 -16.57 14.73 -2.97
CA PRO A 82 -16.64 13.27 -2.85
C PRO A 82 -16.15 12.55 -4.10
N ILE A 83 -16.38 13.11 -5.29
CA ILE A 83 -15.95 12.52 -6.57
C ILE A 83 -14.44 12.54 -6.69
N VAL A 84 -13.82 13.68 -6.36
CA VAL A 84 -12.36 13.84 -6.44
C VAL A 84 -11.65 13.02 -5.36
N PHE A 85 -12.24 12.94 -4.16
CA PHE A 85 -11.68 12.15 -3.03
C PHE A 85 -12.11 10.67 -3.06
N GLN A 86 -12.82 10.21 -4.08
CA GLN A 86 -13.25 8.81 -4.18
C GLN A 86 -12.09 7.82 -4.00
N PRO A 87 -10.91 7.97 -4.65
CA PRO A 87 -9.80 7.04 -4.45
C PRO A 87 -9.23 7.07 -3.03
N GLU A 88 -9.14 8.23 -2.40
CA GLU A 88 -8.65 8.37 -1.03
C GLU A 88 -9.63 7.78 -0.01
N LEU A 89 -10.94 8.04 -0.19
CA LEU A 89 -11.99 7.46 0.65
C LEU A 89 -12.01 5.93 0.51
N ARG A 90 -11.88 5.40 -0.71
CA ARG A 90 -11.77 3.95 -0.95
C ARG A 90 -10.58 3.36 -0.19
N ARG A 91 -9.39 3.96 -0.30
CA ARG A 91 -8.18 3.53 0.42
C ARG A 91 -8.36 3.56 1.94
N ALA A 92 -8.95 4.64 2.47
CA ALA A 92 -9.21 4.78 3.90
C ALA A 92 -10.19 3.72 4.42
N LEU A 93 -11.27 3.45 3.67
CA LEU A 93 -12.24 2.41 4.01
C LEU A 93 -11.64 1.00 3.92
N GLU A 94 -10.80 0.74 2.92
CA GLU A 94 -10.06 -0.51 2.80
C GLU A 94 -9.11 -0.72 3.99
N GLN A 95 -8.40 0.33 4.44
CA GLN A 95 -7.54 0.27 5.63
C GLN A 95 -8.34 0.02 6.92
N LEU A 96 -9.51 0.64 7.06
CA LEU A 96 -10.41 0.40 8.20
C LEU A 96 -11.00 -1.01 8.17
N GLY A 97 -11.35 -1.52 6.98
CA GLY A 97 -11.88 -2.86 6.78
C GLY A 97 -10.87 -3.99 7.04
N ARG A 98 -9.56 -3.67 6.94
CA ARG A 98 -8.45 -4.60 7.27
C ARG A 98 -8.24 -4.80 8.78
N GLY A 99 -9.08 -4.21 9.64
CA GLY A 99 -9.00 -4.34 11.09
C GLY A 99 -9.18 -5.77 11.57
N LYS A 100 -8.46 -6.17 12.63
CA LYS A 100 -8.36 -7.51 13.25
C LYS A 100 -9.70 -8.21 13.60
N ILE A 101 -10.83 -7.55 13.41
CA ILE A 101 -12.15 -8.01 13.89
C ILE A 101 -12.74 -9.13 13.01
N PHE A 102 -12.30 -9.27 11.74
CA PHE A 102 -12.84 -10.23 10.78
C PHE A 102 -11.92 -11.38 10.37
N GLN A 103 -10.77 -11.55 11.03
CA GLN A 103 -9.80 -12.61 10.68
C GLN A 103 -10.26 -13.97 11.22
N ARG A 104 -10.52 -14.91 10.29
CA ARG A 104 -10.80 -16.32 10.61
C ARG A 104 -9.50 -17.07 10.93
N PRO A 105 -9.51 -18.04 11.87
CA PRO A 105 -8.35 -18.85 12.22
C PRO A 105 -8.15 -20.01 11.23
N PHE A 106 -7.56 -19.73 10.05
CA PHE A 106 -7.14 -20.75 9.08
C PHE A 106 -5.60 -20.86 8.96
N TYR A 107 -4.90 -20.64 10.08
CA TYR A 107 -3.47 -20.29 10.08
C TYR A 107 -2.51 -21.42 9.66
N ASP A 108 -2.83 -22.70 9.95
CA ASP A 108 -1.86 -23.79 9.70
C ASP A 108 -1.90 -24.30 8.25
N TYR A 109 -3.06 -24.37 7.65
CA TYR A 109 -3.23 -24.83 6.25
C TYR A 109 -2.65 -23.83 5.23
N GLU A 110 -2.74 -22.53 5.54
CA GLU A 110 -2.15 -21.48 4.69
C GLU A 110 -0.62 -21.49 4.72
N LYS A 111 -0.01 -21.81 5.85
CA LYS A 111 1.45 -21.90 5.95
C LYS A 111 2.03 -23.03 5.09
N GLU A 112 1.46 -24.21 5.14
CA GLU A 112 1.94 -25.36 4.35
C GLU A 112 1.83 -25.07 2.86
N ASN A 113 0.72 -24.50 2.42
CA ASN A 113 0.52 -24.07 1.04
C ASN A 113 1.52 -23.00 0.60
N PHE A 114 1.85 -22.05 1.49
CA PHE A 114 2.84 -21.02 1.21
C PHE A 114 4.25 -21.58 1.03
N TYR A 115 4.68 -22.53 1.86
CA TYR A 115 6.01 -23.15 1.71
C TYR A 115 6.10 -23.97 0.42
N MET A 116 5.06 -24.71 0.06
CA MET A 116 5.01 -25.43 -1.23
C MET A 116 5.12 -24.48 -2.41
N PHE A 117 4.37 -23.39 -2.38
CA PHE A 117 4.46 -22.32 -3.38
C PHE A 117 5.87 -21.73 -3.44
N LEU A 118 6.45 -21.39 -2.28
CA LEU A 118 7.78 -20.78 -2.19
C LEU A 118 8.86 -21.67 -2.80
N ASP A 119 8.81 -22.97 -2.55
CA ASP A 119 9.77 -23.92 -3.10
C ASP A 119 9.65 -24.03 -4.63
N GLU A 120 8.44 -24.03 -5.19
CA GLU A 120 8.22 -24.01 -6.63
C GLU A 120 8.67 -22.70 -7.27
N LEU A 121 8.40 -21.55 -6.64
CA LEU A 121 8.87 -20.24 -7.07
C LEU A 121 10.40 -20.18 -7.13
N LEU A 122 11.07 -20.66 -6.07
CA LEU A 122 12.54 -20.67 -5.96
C LEU A 122 13.21 -21.65 -6.94
N LYS A 123 12.49 -22.64 -7.44
CA LYS A 123 12.97 -23.47 -8.57
C LYS A 123 12.82 -22.75 -9.92
N ALA A 124 11.75 -21.97 -10.10
CA ALA A 124 11.51 -21.26 -11.35
C ALA A 124 12.45 -20.06 -11.56
N ILE A 125 12.66 -19.24 -10.52
CA ILE A 125 13.42 -17.99 -10.60
C ILE A 125 14.84 -18.15 -11.17
N PRO A 126 15.68 -19.09 -10.73
CA PRO A 126 17.02 -19.29 -11.29
C PRO A 126 17.02 -19.60 -12.78
N VAL A 127 16.00 -20.31 -13.27
CA VAL A 127 15.84 -20.61 -14.70
C VAL A 127 15.51 -19.35 -15.49
N LEU A 128 14.60 -18.53 -14.98
CA LEU A 128 14.22 -17.24 -15.58
C LEU A 128 15.41 -16.27 -15.62
N VAL A 129 16.15 -16.16 -14.51
CA VAL A 129 17.37 -15.37 -14.39
C VAL A 129 18.45 -15.81 -15.37
N LYS A 130 18.78 -17.11 -15.39
CA LYS A 130 19.82 -17.66 -16.27
C LYS A 130 19.52 -17.46 -17.76
N LYS A 131 18.24 -17.57 -18.12
CA LYS A 131 17.77 -17.37 -19.50
C LYS A 131 17.44 -15.92 -19.83
N LYS A 132 17.55 -14.99 -18.86
CA LYS A 132 17.15 -13.59 -18.98
C LYS A 132 15.71 -13.43 -19.48
N ILE A 133 14.82 -14.24 -18.92
CA ILE A 133 13.39 -14.15 -19.22
C ILE A 133 12.76 -13.17 -18.26
N GLY A 134 12.17 -12.09 -18.79
CA GLY A 134 11.46 -11.09 -18.00
C GLY A 134 10.21 -11.68 -17.36
N ALA A 135 10.07 -11.51 -16.04
CA ALA A 135 8.90 -12.01 -15.32
C ALA A 135 8.38 -10.98 -14.31
N LEU A 136 7.06 -10.94 -14.13
CA LEU A 136 6.37 -10.14 -13.12
C LEU A 136 5.36 -11.05 -12.41
N ILE A 137 5.70 -11.45 -11.18
CA ILE A 137 4.93 -12.37 -10.36
C ILE A 137 4.39 -11.61 -9.17
N VAL A 138 3.06 -11.63 -9.00
CA VAL A 138 2.35 -10.90 -7.94
C VAL A 138 1.70 -11.89 -6.98
N LEU A 139 1.94 -11.71 -5.70
CA LEU A 139 1.33 -12.48 -4.63
C LEU A 139 0.18 -11.65 -4.02
N GLU A 140 -1.06 -12.12 -4.20
CA GLU A 140 -2.23 -11.55 -3.52
C GLU A 140 -2.12 -11.79 -2.02
N ARG A 141 -2.41 -10.77 -1.22
CA ARG A 141 -2.45 -10.86 0.25
C ARG A 141 -3.87 -10.59 0.78
N GLU A 142 -4.02 -9.62 1.68
CA GLU A 142 -5.33 -9.28 2.26
C GLU A 142 -6.20 -8.48 1.29
N THR A 143 -5.58 -7.64 0.46
CA THR A 143 -6.29 -6.89 -0.59
C THR A 143 -6.55 -7.80 -1.78
N GLY A 144 -7.82 -8.08 -2.06
CA GLY A 144 -8.20 -8.86 -3.24
C GLY A 144 -7.84 -8.13 -4.54
N LEU A 145 -7.27 -8.86 -5.50
CA LEU A 145 -6.86 -8.35 -6.81
C LEU A 145 -7.83 -8.74 -7.92
N LYS A 146 -9.11 -8.91 -7.62
CA LYS A 146 -10.12 -9.39 -8.57
C LYS A 146 -10.18 -8.53 -9.83
N ASP A 147 -10.18 -7.20 -9.69
CA ASP A 147 -10.25 -6.26 -10.81
C ASP A 147 -9.04 -6.42 -11.76
N ILE A 148 -7.86 -6.78 -11.21
CA ILE A 148 -6.64 -7.04 -11.98
C ILE A 148 -6.69 -8.40 -12.63
N ILE A 149 -7.14 -9.45 -11.92
CA ILE A 149 -7.31 -10.81 -12.42
C ILE A 149 -8.24 -10.83 -13.65
N GLU A 150 -9.30 -10.00 -13.64
CA GLU A 150 -10.26 -9.89 -14.76
C GLU A 150 -9.66 -9.27 -16.02
N THR A 151 -8.52 -8.57 -15.94
CA THR A 151 -7.81 -8.03 -17.12
C THR A 151 -6.96 -9.07 -17.84
N GLY A 152 -6.63 -10.19 -17.18
CA GLY A 152 -5.77 -11.24 -17.71
C GLY A 152 -6.53 -12.49 -18.15
N ILE A 153 -5.76 -13.52 -18.49
CA ILE A 153 -6.27 -14.83 -18.86
C ILE A 153 -6.30 -15.71 -17.61
N LYS A 154 -7.49 -16.17 -17.23
CA LYS A 154 -7.66 -17.08 -16.08
C LYS A 154 -6.98 -18.42 -16.34
N ILE A 155 -6.25 -18.90 -15.36
CA ILE A 155 -5.52 -20.17 -15.39
C ILE A 155 -6.09 -21.13 -14.36
N ASP A 156 -6.35 -20.65 -13.13
CA ASP A 156 -6.87 -21.43 -11.99
C ASP A 156 -6.10 -22.75 -11.77
N GLY A 157 -4.76 -22.68 -11.97
CA GLY A 157 -3.86 -23.83 -11.91
C GLY A 157 -2.97 -23.80 -10.68
N LYS A 158 -2.58 -24.98 -10.16
CA LYS A 158 -1.61 -25.08 -9.07
C LYS A 158 -0.26 -24.50 -9.50
N VAL A 159 0.40 -23.75 -8.61
CA VAL A 159 1.74 -23.23 -8.88
C VAL A 159 2.73 -24.37 -8.95
N THR A 160 3.42 -24.46 -10.08
CA THR A 160 4.61 -25.31 -10.27
C THR A 160 5.70 -24.51 -10.98
N ALA A 161 6.94 -24.90 -10.81
CA ALA A 161 8.06 -24.24 -11.46
C ALA A 161 7.93 -24.24 -12.98
N GLU A 162 7.49 -25.37 -13.55
CA GLU A 162 7.29 -25.53 -14.99
C GLU A 162 6.20 -24.62 -15.52
N LEU A 163 5.08 -24.47 -14.79
CA LEU A 163 4.00 -23.57 -15.18
C LEU A 163 4.49 -22.13 -15.20
N LEU A 164 5.18 -21.67 -14.14
CA LEU A 164 5.73 -20.31 -14.07
C LEU A 164 6.73 -20.04 -15.21
N ILE A 165 7.64 -20.97 -15.49
CA ILE A 165 8.59 -20.84 -16.58
C ILE A 165 7.88 -20.74 -17.93
N ASN A 166 6.87 -21.58 -18.17
CA ASN A 166 6.11 -21.59 -19.43
C ASN A 166 5.26 -20.33 -19.63
N ILE A 167 4.67 -19.78 -18.56
CA ILE A 167 3.92 -18.52 -18.64
C ILE A 167 4.81 -17.42 -19.19
N PHE A 168 6.03 -17.26 -18.64
CA PHE A 168 6.93 -16.18 -19.02
C PHE A 168 7.82 -16.49 -20.24
N MET A 169 7.67 -17.67 -20.86
CA MET A 169 8.44 -18.00 -22.06
C MET A 169 8.17 -16.95 -23.16
N PRO A 170 9.21 -16.34 -23.74
CA PRO A 170 9.04 -15.33 -24.79
C PRO A 170 8.19 -15.84 -25.96
N ARG A 171 7.31 -14.99 -26.47
CA ARG A 171 6.33 -15.28 -27.51
C ARG A 171 5.14 -16.15 -27.09
N SER A 172 5.03 -16.55 -25.83
CA SER A 172 3.79 -17.15 -25.33
C SER A 172 2.72 -16.05 -25.19
N PRO A 173 1.43 -16.35 -25.41
CA PRO A 173 0.37 -15.35 -25.20
C PRO A 173 0.24 -14.84 -23.75
N LEU A 174 0.84 -15.54 -22.79
CA LEU A 174 0.71 -15.26 -21.35
C LEU A 174 1.86 -14.42 -20.77
N HIS A 175 2.96 -14.21 -21.54
CA HIS A 175 4.20 -13.62 -20.99
C HIS A 175 4.16 -12.11 -20.84
N ASP A 176 3.25 -11.44 -21.55
CA ASP A 176 3.15 -9.98 -21.52
C ASP A 176 2.14 -9.55 -20.45
N GLY A 177 2.65 -9.12 -19.32
CA GLY A 177 1.87 -8.73 -18.15
C GLY A 177 2.31 -9.44 -16.87
N ALA A 178 1.47 -9.33 -15.84
CA ALA A 178 1.70 -9.94 -14.56
C ALA A 178 1.01 -11.30 -14.41
N THR A 179 1.63 -12.21 -13.68
CA THR A 179 1.00 -13.43 -13.20
C THR A 179 0.56 -13.24 -11.75
N ILE A 180 -0.75 -13.37 -11.50
CA ILE A 180 -1.31 -13.20 -10.16
C ILE A 180 -1.43 -14.55 -9.48
N ILE A 181 -0.84 -14.66 -8.30
CA ILE A 181 -0.87 -15.84 -7.46
C ILE A 181 -1.72 -15.56 -6.24
N LYS A 182 -2.69 -16.42 -6.02
CA LYS A 182 -3.59 -16.40 -4.87
C LYS A 182 -3.41 -17.68 -4.07
N GLY A 183 -2.85 -17.56 -2.86
CA GLY A 183 -2.46 -18.73 -2.07
C GLY A 183 -1.43 -19.60 -2.81
N ASN A 184 -1.81 -20.81 -3.24
CA ASN A 184 -0.98 -21.77 -3.97
C ASN A 184 -1.42 -21.97 -5.43
N MET A 185 -2.22 -21.03 -5.96
CA MET A 185 -2.79 -21.12 -7.31
C MET A 185 -2.40 -19.94 -8.17
N VAL A 186 -2.06 -20.18 -9.42
CA VAL A 186 -1.99 -19.16 -10.46
C VAL A 186 -3.42 -18.80 -10.84
N ALA A 187 -3.91 -17.66 -10.40
CA ALA A 187 -5.27 -17.20 -10.69
C ALA A 187 -5.40 -16.75 -12.15
N ALA A 188 -4.47 -15.92 -12.62
CA ALA A 188 -4.43 -15.43 -14.00
C ALA A 188 -3.02 -15.04 -14.41
N ALA A 189 -2.77 -14.94 -15.70
CA ALA A 189 -1.54 -14.41 -16.30
C ALA A 189 -1.85 -13.41 -17.42
N GLY A 190 -0.84 -12.62 -17.82
CA GLY A 190 -1.04 -11.52 -18.77
C GLY A 190 -1.89 -10.39 -18.20
N CYS A 191 -1.89 -10.21 -16.88
CA CYS A 191 -2.69 -9.18 -16.22
C CYS A 191 -2.04 -7.80 -16.34
N PHE A 192 -2.87 -6.75 -16.55
CA PHE A 192 -2.42 -5.36 -16.61
C PHE A 192 -2.40 -4.76 -15.20
N LEU A 193 -1.27 -4.12 -14.85
CA LEU A 193 -1.08 -3.43 -13.58
C LEU A 193 -1.01 -1.91 -13.79
N PRO A 194 -1.43 -1.11 -12.79
CA PRO A 194 -1.18 0.32 -12.80
C PRO A 194 0.32 0.60 -12.77
N LEU A 195 0.75 1.61 -13.51
CA LEU A 195 2.13 2.07 -13.49
C LEU A 195 2.29 3.15 -12.40
N THR A 196 3.42 3.13 -11.70
CA THR A 196 3.75 4.21 -10.76
C THR A 196 3.97 5.54 -11.48
N GLU A 197 3.46 6.62 -10.90
CA GLU A 197 3.66 8.00 -11.37
C GLU A 197 4.88 8.67 -10.69
N ASN A 198 5.68 7.95 -9.91
CA ASN A 198 6.82 8.52 -9.19
C ASN A 198 7.90 9.01 -10.16
N PRO A 199 8.18 10.33 -10.21
CA PRO A 199 9.16 10.90 -11.14
C PRO A 199 10.61 10.60 -10.75
N ASN A 200 10.86 10.18 -9.50
CA ASN A 200 12.20 9.97 -8.97
C ASN A 200 12.77 8.57 -9.26
N LEU A 201 12.10 7.79 -10.10
CA LEU A 201 12.57 6.46 -10.45
C LEU A 201 13.74 6.52 -11.44
N SER A 202 14.71 5.63 -11.23
CA SER A 202 15.79 5.42 -12.17
C SER A 202 15.26 5.11 -13.57
N LYS A 203 15.83 5.75 -14.59
CA LYS A 203 15.49 5.50 -16.00
C LYS A 203 15.81 4.07 -16.46
N GLU A 204 16.63 3.36 -15.71
CA GLU A 204 16.98 1.95 -15.96
C GLU A 204 15.85 0.96 -15.61
N LEU A 205 14.79 1.44 -14.95
CA LEU A 205 13.66 0.58 -14.57
C LEU A 205 12.69 0.45 -15.73
N GLY A 206 12.57 -0.75 -16.29
CA GLY A 206 11.61 -1.08 -17.33
C GLY A 206 10.16 -1.09 -16.83
N THR A 207 9.25 -1.33 -17.77
CA THR A 207 7.77 -1.29 -17.52
C THR A 207 7.34 -2.25 -16.42
N ARG A 208 7.92 -3.47 -16.34
CA ARG A 208 7.60 -4.46 -15.28
C ARG A 208 7.93 -3.95 -13.88
N HIS A 209 9.03 -3.23 -13.70
CA HIS A 209 9.37 -2.64 -12.40
C HIS A 209 8.40 -1.51 -12.01
N ARG A 210 8.03 -0.66 -12.98
CA ARG A 210 7.06 0.41 -12.76
C ARG A 210 5.68 -0.13 -12.45
N ALA A 211 5.28 -1.21 -13.09
CA ALA A 211 4.03 -1.92 -12.82
C ALA A 211 4.02 -2.57 -11.43
N ALA A 212 5.12 -3.21 -11.04
CA ALA A 212 5.28 -3.78 -9.70
C ALA A 212 5.13 -2.72 -8.61
N MET A 213 5.78 -1.56 -8.78
CA MET A 213 5.66 -0.45 -7.84
C MET A 213 4.26 0.14 -7.82
N GLY A 214 3.67 0.42 -8.99
CA GLY A 214 2.34 1.01 -9.08
C GLY A 214 1.25 0.16 -8.41
N LEU A 215 1.34 -1.16 -8.55
CA LEU A 215 0.44 -2.08 -7.83
C LEU A 215 0.65 -2.00 -6.31
N THR A 216 1.91 -2.02 -5.86
CA THR A 216 2.23 -2.05 -4.43
C THR A 216 2.03 -0.69 -3.72
N GLU A 217 1.85 0.40 -4.46
CA GLU A 217 1.41 1.70 -3.95
C GLU A 217 -0.08 1.70 -3.56
N VAL A 218 -0.90 0.85 -4.23
CA VAL A 218 -2.36 0.82 -4.05
C VAL A 218 -2.87 -0.44 -3.35
N SER A 219 -2.00 -1.43 -3.12
CA SER A 219 -2.34 -2.70 -2.46
C SER A 219 -1.21 -3.15 -1.53
N ASP A 220 -1.49 -4.15 -0.69
CA ASP A 220 -0.50 -4.83 0.15
C ASP A 220 0.14 -6.05 -0.53
N ALA A 221 -0.08 -6.20 -1.83
CA ALA A 221 0.50 -7.27 -2.62
C ALA A 221 2.04 -7.20 -2.63
N ILE A 222 2.67 -8.34 -2.86
CA ILE A 222 4.10 -8.44 -3.06
C ILE A 222 4.34 -8.71 -4.55
N ALA A 223 5.19 -7.93 -5.20
CA ALA A 223 5.52 -8.15 -6.60
C ALA A 223 7.01 -8.48 -6.76
N ILE A 224 7.29 -9.58 -7.47
CA ILE A 224 8.63 -10.06 -7.78
C ILE A 224 8.88 -9.83 -9.27
N VAL A 225 10.00 -9.19 -9.57
CA VAL A 225 10.39 -8.87 -10.96
C VAL A 225 11.73 -9.54 -11.27
N VAL A 226 11.79 -10.23 -12.41
CA VAL A 226 13.04 -10.66 -13.03
C VAL A 226 13.27 -9.78 -14.26
N SER A 227 14.42 -9.11 -14.32
CA SER A 227 14.77 -8.25 -15.45
C SER A 227 15.17 -9.08 -16.67
N GLU A 228 14.61 -8.79 -17.82
CA GLU A 228 15.00 -9.43 -19.09
C GLU A 228 16.35 -8.94 -19.62
N GLU A 229 16.78 -7.74 -19.24
CA GLU A 229 18.05 -7.18 -19.68
C GLU A 229 19.22 -7.70 -18.84
N THR A 230 19.05 -7.66 -17.51
CA THR A 230 20.14 -7.93 -16.57
C THR A 230 20.02 -9.27 -15.85
N GLY A 231 18.84 -9.87 -15.78
CA GLY A 231 18.55 -11.02 -14.94
C GLY A 231 18.44 -10.68 -13.43
N VAL A 232 18.50 -9.41 -13.06
CA VAL A 232 18.42 -8.98 -11.67
C VAL A 232 17.02 -9.27 -11.11
N ILE A 233 16.98 -9.84 -9.91
CA ILE A 233 15.76 -10.06 -9.15
C ILE A 233 15.47 -8.82 -8.31
N SER A 234 14.25 -8.33 -8.41
CA SER A 234 13.75 -7.20 -7.61
C SER A 234 12.44 -7.59 -6.93
N LEU A 235 12.17 -7.01 -5.76
CA LEU A 235 10.92 -7.20 -5.02
C LEU A 235 10.33 -5.83 -4.72
N ALA A 236 9.07 -5.63 -5.05
CA ALA A 236 8.29 -4.45 -4.69
C ALA A 236 7.29 -4.79 -3.59
N HIS A 237 7.21 -3.93 -2.58
CA HIS A 237 6.26 -4.00 -1.47
C HIS A 237 6.06 -2.60 -0.87
N GLU A 238 4.80 -2.22 -0.59
CA GLU A 238 4.44 -0.89 -0.05
C GLU A 238 5.03 0.29 -0.84
N GLY A 239 5.04 0.19 -2.19
CA GLY A 239 5.59 1.23 -3.06
C GLY A 239 7.13 1.34 -3.05
N LYS A 240 7.82 0.42 -2.39
CA LYS A 240 9.29 0.38 -2.31
C LYS A 240 9.84 -0.77 -3.13
N LEU A 241 10.94 -0.51 -3.86
CA LEU A 241 11.61 -1.51 -4.69
C LEU A 241 12.97 -1.87 -4.08
N THR A 242 13.15 -3.14 -3.73
CA THR A 242 14.44 -3.72 -3.32
C THR A 242 15.03 -4.49 -4.50
N ARG A 243 16.25 -4.14 -4.92
CA ARG A 243 16.92 -4.73 -6.09
C ARG A 243 18.10 -5.62 -5.69
N TYR A 244 18.61 -6.38 -6.66
CA TYR A 244 19.80 -7.23 -6.52
C TYR A 244 19.64 -8.32 -5.45
N LEU A 245 18.44 -8.90 -5.37
CA LEU A 245 18.17 -9.99 -4.45
C LEU A 245 18.80 -11.28 -4.99
N ASP A 246 19.46 -12.02 -4.10
CA ASP A 246 19.80 -13.41 -4.33
C ASP A 246 18.65 -14.33 -3.87
N GLU A 247 18.73 -15.60 -4.21
CA GLU A 247 17.69 -16.59 -3.88
C GLU A 247 17.46 -16.70 -2.36
N LYS A 248 18.54 -16.66 -1.56
CA LYS A 248 18.46 -16.78 -0.09
C LYS A 248 17.77 -15.56 0.52
N THR A 249 18.15 -14.37 0.08
CA THR A 249 17.56 -13.11 0.54
C THR A 249 16.10 -12.99 0.09
N LEU A 250 15.79 -13.40 -1.15
CA LEU A 250 14.41 -13.44 -1.63
C LEU A 250 13.55 -14.37 -0.75
N ARG A 251 14.04 -15.61 -0.48
CA ARG A 251 13.35 -16.58 0.39
C ARG A 251 13.07 -15.99 1.77
N SER A 252 14.09 -15.45 2.43
CA SER A 252 13.95 -14.88 3.78
C SER A 252 13.03 -13.67 3.80
N THR A 253 13.11 -12.81 2.79
CA THR A 253 12.23 -11.63 2.67
C THR A 253 10.77 -12.03 2.47
N LEU A 254 10.48 -13.00 1.59
CA LEU A 254 9.13 -13.50 1.37
C LEU A 254 8.54 -14.16 2.63
N ILE A 255 9.33 -14.97 3.33
CA ILE A 255 8.90 -15.57 4.60
C ILE A 255 8.60 -14.47 5.63
N ASN A 256 9.48 -13.49 5.78
CA ASN A 256 9.28 -12.40 6.73
C ASN A 256 8.04 -11.58 6.38
N LEU A 257 7.84 -11.21 5.12
CA LEU A 257 6.67 -10.44 4.67
C LEU A 257 5.36 -11.21 4.84
N GLN A 258 5.37 -12.53 4.61
CA GLN A 258 4.17 -13.37 4.78
C GLN A 258 3.84 -13.60 6.25
N LEU A 259 4.85 -13.75 7.11
CA LEU A 259 4.66 -13.95 8.54
C LEU A 259 4.40 -12.64 9.29
N THR A 260 4.86 -11.51 8.75
CA THR A 260 4.62 -10.18 9.34
C THR A 260 3.26 -9.65 8.90
N ARG A 261 2.35 -9.50 9.83
CA ARG A 261 1.04 -8.89 9.56
C ARG A 261 1.18 -7.40 9.24
N PRO A 262 0.37 -6.85 8.35
CA PRO A 262 0.31 -5.40 8.17
C PRO A 262 -0.05 -4.74 9.52
N GLY A 263 0.86 -3.92 10.06
CA GLY A 263 0.68 -3.22 11.35
C GLY A 263 1.56 -3.65 12.51
N GLU A 264 2.42 -4.68 12.37
CA GLU A 264 3.42 -5.08 13.38
C GLU A 264 4.83 -4.55 13.09
N SER A 265 4.98 -3.53 12.24
CA SER A 265 6.27 -2.94 11.94
C SER A 265 6.82 -2.11 13.10
N GLU A 266 8.05 -2.42 13.50
CA GLU A 266 9.02 -1.66 14.31
C GLU A 266 9.00 -1.75 15.84
N SER A 267 7.92 -2.02 16.54
CA SER A 267 8.00 -2.12 18.02
C SER A 267 8.58 -3.45 18.51
N SER A 268 8.51 -4.51 17.72
CA SER A 268 9.03 -5.84 18.09
C SER A 268 10.52 -6.05 17.76
N ARG A 269 11.12 -5.23 16.87
CA ARG A 269 12.55 -5.36 16.52
C ARG A 269 13.50 -4.85 17.62
N ARG A 270 13.05 -4.01 18.55
CA ARG A 270 13.88 -3.50 19.65
C ARG A 270 14.02 -4.48 20.82
N SER A 271 13.19 -5.51 20.89
CA SER A 271 13.22 -6.47 22.02
C SER A 271 14.18 -7.66 21.83
N PHE A 272 14.67 -7.92 20.60
CA PHE A 272 15.46 -9.12 20.31
C PHE A 272 16.99 -8.91 20.30
N ASN A 273 17.48 -7.67 20.48
CA ASN A 273 18.91 -7.36 20.47
C ASN A 273 19.50 -7.08 21.86
N PHE A 274 18.88 -7.59 22.93
CA PHE A 274 19.48 -7.48 24.27
C PHE A 274 19.80 -8.86 24.84
N TRP A 275 20.78 -9.55 24.23
CA TRP A 275 21.50 -10.66 24.88
C TRP A 275 22.99 -10.28 24.94
N PRO A 276 23.52 -9.89 26.11
CA PRO A 276 24.93 -9.64 26.25
C PRO A 276 25.66 -10.99 26.25
N TRP A 277 26.67 -11.10 25.44
CA TRP A 277 27.72 -12.12 25.50
C TRP A 277 28.29 -12.17 26.92
N ARG A 278 28.09 -13.27 27.61
CA ARG A 278 28.83 -13.57 28.81
C ARG A 278 30.11 -14.30 28.36
N SER A 279 31.22 -13.55 28.27
CA SER A 279 32.56 -14.11 28.23
C SER A 279 32.81 -14.86 29.56
N SER A 280 32.92 -16.17 29.49
CA SER A 280 33.52 -16.95 30.56
C SER A 280 35.02 -17.00 30.31
N ASP A 281 35.75 -16.06 30.90
CA ASP A 281 37.17 -16.30 31.25
C ASP A 281 37.18 -17.34 32.34
N SER A 282 37.69 -18.50 32.06
CA SER A 282 38.23 -19.40 33.06
C SER A 282 39.74 -19.41 32.90
N ASN A 283 40.39 -18.59 33.75
CA ASN A 283 41.72 -18.89 34.23
C ASN A 283 41.66 -20.23 34.91
N ASP A 284 42.50 -21.15 34.54
CA ASP A 284 43.09 -22.14 35.45
C ASP A 284 44.57 -22.23 35.14
N GLU A 285 45.33 -21.70 36.07
CA GLU A 285 46.73 -22.04 36.34
C GLU A 285 46.76 -23.46 36.92
N GLU A 286 47.56 -24.34 36.32
CA GLU A 286 48.65 -25.14 36.94
C GLU A 286 49.24 -26.07 35.91
#